data_3bf4db7a7c6210e7672518ac04c63d8f
#
_entry.id   3bf4db7a7c6210e7672518ac04c63d8f
#
_cell.length_a   1.000
_cell.length_b   1.000
_cell.length_c   1.000
_cell.angle_alpha   90.00
_cell.angle_beta   90.00
_cell.angle_gamma   90.00
#
_symmetry.space_group_name_H-M   'P 1'
#
loop_
_entity.id
_entity.type
_entity.pdbx_description
1 polymer ?
#
loop_
_entity_poly.entity_id
_entity_poly.type
_entity_poly.pdbx_seq_one_letter_code
_entity_poly.pdbx_strand_id
1 'polypeptide(L)'
;MKIAISAESTLDLSKELIKQYDIHVIPFTVLLGEDAYLDGDINSQDIFDYVDKTKVLPRTCAVNDFQYREYFQSVLDQGYDALIHISLSSEISSSCSNAQKAATKFDNVYVIDSKSLSTGIALEVIYAAKLARKGLKPEEIVEKVSARIPYVQASFVIQTLEYLHKGGRCSGLTRLGAAILRIKPQILVSDGKMSPGKKYFGRKSQVINSYCEDVLEQFDNPDLSVAFVTHTLATPEMVAVAIEHLKNRGFKTIYETKAGATITSHCGPMTLGILFINDGLKEE
;
A
#
# COMPACT_ATOMS: atom_id res chain seq x y z
N MET A 1 21.81 -18.02 6.07
CA MET A 1 21.32 -16.88 6.85
C MET A 1 19.80 -16.85 6.69
N LYS A 2 19.06 -16.83 7.79
CA LYS A 2 17.59 -16.77 7.80
C LYS A 2 17.17 -15.32 7.97
N ILE A 3 16.61 -14.71 6.93
CA ILE A 3 16.24 -13.29 6.91
C ILE A 3 14.73 -13.18 6.99
N ALA A 4 14.23 -12.42 7.98
CA ALA A 4 12.83 -12.05 8.07
C ALA A 4 12.54 -10.85 7.17
N ILE A 5 11.43 -10.89 6.45
CA ILE A 5 10.90 -9.74 5.71
C ILE A 5 9.63 -9.28 6.41
N SER A 6 9.53 -7.98 6.67
CA SER A 6 8.38 -7.41 7.38
C SER A 6 7.90 -6.08 6.81
N ALA A 7 6.69 -5.74 7.13
CA ALA A 7 6.07 -4.44 6.84
C ALA A 7 4.99 -4.12 7.87
N GLU A 8 4.42 -2.91 7.80
CA GLU A 8 3.18 -2.62 8.52
C GLU A 8 1.96 -3.23 7.82
N SER A 9 0.84 -3.31 8.56
CA SER A 9 -0.46 -3.76 8.02
C SER A 9 -0.91 -3.00 6.77
N THR A 10 -0.40 -1.78 6.59
CA THR A 10 -0.65 -0.92 5.43
C THR A 10 -0.16 -1.46 4.09
N LEU A 11 0.49 -2.65 4.07
CA LEU A 11 0.87 -3.34 2.83
C LEU A 11 -0.33 -3.98 2.10
N ASP A 12 -1.47 -4.13 2.77
CA ASP A 12 -2.74 -4.66 2.23
C ASP A 12 -2.65 -6.03 1.55
N LEU A 13 -1.74 -6.89 1.98
CA LEU A 13 -1.70 -8.28 1.53
C LEU A 13 -2.76 -9.14 2.23
N SER A 14 -3.31 -10.08 1.50
CA SER A 14 -4.17 -11.11 2.08
C SER A 14 -3.40 -12.04 3.04
N LYS A 15 -4.10 -12.65 4.00
CA LYS A 15 -3.50 -13.61 4.95
C LYS A 15 -2.81 -14.78 4.22
N GLU A 16 -3.34 -15.19 3.08
CA GLU A 16 -2.78 -16.25 2.23
C GLU A 16 -1.43 -15.83 1.66
N LEU A 17 -1.33 -14.62 1.12
CA LEU A 17 -0.09 -14.08 0.56
C LEU A 17 0.95 -13.81 1.65
N ILE A 18 0.54 -13.28 2.80
CA ILE A 18 1.41 -13.10 3.98
C ILE A 18 2.04 -14.45 4.36
N LYS A 19 1.22 -15.51 4.46
CA LYS A 19 1.70 -16.85 4.76
C LYS A 19 2.56 -17.44 3.64
N GLN A 20 2.15 -17.25 2.38
CA GLN A 20 2.88 -17.78 1.21
C GLN A 20 4.30 -17.23 1.12
N TYR A 21 4.48 -15.94 1.42
CA TYR A 21 5.77 -15.26 1.34
C TYR A 21 6.52 -15.19 2.66
N ASP A 22 5.94 -15.70 3.76
CA ASP A 22 6.50 -15.68 5.12
C ASP A 22 6.81 -14.24 5.58
N ILE A 23 5.79 -13.38 5.50
CA ILE A 23 5.91 -11.96 5.82
C ILE A 23 5.47 -11.73 7.27
N HIS A 24 6.29 -11.02 8.03
CA HIS A 24 5.96 -10.55 9.36
C HIS A 24 5.26 -9.19 9.26
N VAL A 25 4.15 -9.02 9.98
CA VAL A 25 3.34 -7.79 9.91
C VAL A 25 3.18 -7.17 11.27
N ILE A 26 3.49 -5.87 11.39
CA ILE A 26 3.15 -5.06 12.56
C ILE A 26 1.91 -4.22 12.25
N PRO A 27 0.81 -4.32 13.06
CA PRO A 27 -0.42 -3.62 12.79
C PRO A 27 -0.34 -2.13 13.18
N PHE A 28 -0.97 -1.29 12.37
CA PHE A 28 -1.38 0.06 12.77
C PHE A 28 -2.55 -0.01 13.76
N THR A 29 -2.80 1.11 14.46
CA THR A 29 -4.00 1.26 15.27
C THR A 29 -5.00 2.16 14.54
N VAL A 30 -6.26 1.74 14.52
CA VAL A 30 -7.40 2.50 14.00
C VAL A 30 -8.32 2.88 15.14
N LEU A 31 -8.69 4.15 15.21
CA LEU A 31 -9.56 4.70 16.24
C LEU A 31 -10.95 4.97 15.66
N LEU A 32 -11.96 4.33 16.22
CA LEU A 32 -13.38 4.57 15.94
C LEU A 32 -14.01 5.29 17.14
N GLY A 33 -13.94 6.62 17.15
CA GLY A 33 -14.28 7.40 18.34
C GLY A 33 -13.21 7.26 19.41
N GLU A 34 -13.59 6.70 20.57
CA GLU A 34 -12.70 6.41 21.69
C GLU A 34 -12.14 4.99 21.66
N ASP A 35 -12.73 4.11 20.86
CA ASP A 35 -12.31 2.72 20.76
C ASP A 35 -11.11 2.55 19.84
N ALA A 36 -10.12 1.76 20.27
CA ALA A 36 -8.90 1.46 19.53
C ALA A 36 -8.89 0.00 19.07
N TYR A 37 -8.63 -0.21 17.77
CA TYR A 37 -8.55 -1.52 17.12
C TYR A 37 -7.21 -1.67 16.42
N LEU A 38 -6.68 -2.88 16.34
CA LEU A 38 -5.57 -3.17 15.46
C LEU A 38 -6.06 -3.31 14.01
N ASP A 39 -5.29 -2.79 13.06
CA ASP A 39 -5.57 -2.99 11.65
C ASP A 39 -5.40 -4.48 11.29
N GLY A 40 -6.49 -5.11 10.90
CA GLY A 40 -6.62 -6.56 10.72
C GLY A 40 -7.65 -7.21 11.66
N ASP A 41 -8.00 -6.58 12.79
CA ASP A 41 -9.12 -7.00 13.67
C ASP A 41 -10.45 -6.45 13.16
N ILE A 42 -10.41 -5.34 12.44
CA ILE A 42 -11.55 -4.72 11.76
C ILE A 42 -11.26 -4.57 10.26
N ASN A 43 -12.29 -4.46 9.48
CA ASN A 43 -12.22 -4.42 8.01
C ASN A 43 -12.87 -3.15 7.42
N SER A 44 -12.85 -3.03 6.09
CA SER A 44 -13.41 -1.86 5.39
C SER A 44 -14.92 -1.66 5.67
N GLN A 45 -15.69 -2.74 5.84
CA GLN A 45 -17.12 -2.61 6.13
C GLN A 45 -17.36 -2.01 7.52
N ASP A 46 -16.60 -2.45 8.52
CA ASP A 46 -16.68 -1.90 9.89
C ASP A 46 -16.40 -0.39 9.90
N ILE A 47 -15.42 0.05 9.10
CA ILE A 47 -15.10 1.48 8.92
C ILE A 47 -16.30 2.24 8.34
N PHE A 48 -16.91 1.73 7.28
CA PHE A 48 -18.02 2.40 6.61
C PHE A 48 -19.29 2.40 7.47
N ASP A 49 -19.60 1.31 8.14
CA ASP A 49 -20.72 1.21 9.07
C ASP A 49 -20.60 2.21 10.23
N TYR A 50 -19.38 2.35 10.77
CA TYR A 50 -19.09 3.37 11.79
C TYR A 50 -19.33 4.79 11.26
N VAL A 51 -18.79 5.13 10.08
CA VAL A 51 -18.95 6.46 9.49
C VAL A 51 -20.41 6.73 9.14
N ASP A 52 -21.13 5.75 8.60
CA ASP A 52 -22.56 5.89 8.26
C ASP A 52 -23.42 6.16 9.49
N LYS A 53 -23.10 5.51 10.61
CA LYS A 53 -23.82 5.65 11.87
C LYS A 53 -23.50 6.98 12.58
N THR A 54 -22.21 7.35 12.63
CA THR A 54 -21.74 8.46 13.49
C THR A 54 -21.51 9.77 12.72
N LYS A 55 -21.31 9.70 11.42
CA LYS A 55 -20.85 10.80 10.54
C LYS A 55 -19.47 11.33 10.92
N VAL A 56 -18.71 10.58 11.70
CA VAL A 56 -17.35 10.89 12.12
C VAL A 56 -16.38 9.99 11.38
N LEU A 57 -15.30 10.55 10.82
CA LEU A 57 -14.26 9.75 10.18
C LEU A 57 -13.35 9.10 11.24
N PRO A 58 -12.85 7.88 10.96
CA PRO A 58 -11.87 7.22 11.81
C PRO A 58 -10.55 8.00 11.81
N ARG A 59 -9.72 7.72 12.82
CA ARG A 59 -8.34 8.18 12.89
C ARG A 59 -7.40 6.99 12.93
N THR A 60 -6.17 7.19 12.51
CA THR A 60 -5.15 6.14 12.53
C THR A 60 -3.92 6.61 13.30
N CYS A 61 -3.28 5.70 14.02
CA CYS A 61 -2.04 5.96 14.73
C CYS A 61 -0.90 5.17 14.13
N ALA A 62 0.18 5.86 13.79
CA ALA A 62 1.42 5.25 13.36
C ALA A 62 2.02 4.40 14.49
N VAL A 63 2.72 3.34 14.14
CA VAL A 63 3.53 2.57 15.07
C VAL A 63 4.64 3.46 15.64
N ASN A 64 4.83 3.45 16.95
CA ASN A 64 5.85 4.26 17.59
C ASN A 64 7.18 3.51 17.77
N ASP A 65 8.23 4.24 18.14
CA ASP A 65 9.59 3.73 18.34
C ASP A 65 9.66 2.57 19.37
N PHE A 66 8.92 2.65 20.45
CA PHE A 66 8.88 1.59 21.46
C PHE A 66 8.25 0.31 20.90
N GLN A 67 7.10 0.42 20.24
CA GLN A 67 6.42 -0.70 19.61
C GLN A 67 7.29 -1.38 18.53
N TYR A 68 8.03 -0.61 17.76
CA TYR A 68 8.96 -1.17 16.78
C TYR A 68 10.10 -1.94 17.44
N ARG A 69 10.69 -1.44 18.52
CA ARG A 69 11.75 -2.17 19.23
C ARG A 69 11.27 -3.52 19.77
N GLU A 70 10.11 -3.53 20.43
CA GLU A 70 9.51 -4.77 20.90
C GLU A 70 9.22 -5.73 19.75
N TYR A 71 8.69 -5.22 18.65
CA TYR A 71 8.38 -6.02 17.47
C TYR A 71 9.64 -6.57 16.79
N PHE A 72 10.64 -5.77 16.54
CA PHE A 72 11.88 -6.23 15.91
C PHE A 72 12.56 -7.29 16.75
N GLN A 73 12.63 -7.09 18.08
CA GLN A 73 13.17 -8.10 18.99
C GLN A 73 12.36 -9.39 18.92
N SER A 74 11.03 -9.31 18.96
CA SER A 74 10.15 -10.48 18.93
C SER A 74 10.29 -11.30 17.63
N VAL A 75 10.59 -10.65 16.51
CA VAL A 75 10.86 -11.34 15.25
C VAL A 75 12.23 -12.00 15.28
N LEU A 76 13.28 -11.31 15.71
CA LEU A 76 14.63 -11.86 15.81
C LEU A 76 14.69 -13.06 16.79
N ASP A 77 13.95 -13.01 17.89
CA ASP A 77 13.85 -14.10 18.89
C ASP A 77 13.27 -15.40 18.31
N GLN A 78 12.63 -15.36 17.13
CA GLN A 78 12.19 -16.55 16.40
C GLN A 78 13.32 -17.24 15.63
N GLY A 79 14.56 -16.79 15.80
CA GLY A 79 15.76 -17.38 15.21
C GLY A 79 16.06 -16.88 13.81
N TYR A 80 15.70 -15.63 13.49
CA TYR A 80 16.16 -14.94 12.30
C TYR A 80 17.50 -14.27 12.55
N ASP A 81 18.42 -14.37 11.59
CA ASP A 81 19.74 -13.77 11.64
C ASP A 81 19.69 -12.26 11.33
N ALA A 82 18.71 -11.82 10.53
CA ALA A 82 18.47 -10.44 10.17
C ALA A 82 17.00 -10.17 9.88
N LEU A 83 16.61 -8.90 9.96
CA LEU A 83 15.27 -8.41 9.64
C LEU A 83 15.35 -7.25 8.64
N ILE A 84 14.58 -7.33 7.55
CA ILE A 84 14.38 -6.23 6.61
C ILE A 84 12.94 -5.78 6.73
N HIS A 85 12.72 -4.55 7.20
CA HIS A 85 11.40 -3.93 7.34
C HIS A 85 11.18 -2.90 6.24
N ILE A 86 10.13 -3.09 5.45
CA ILE A 86 9.75 -2.18 4.36
C ILE A 86 8.54 -1.38 4.83
N SER A 87 8.77 -0.10 5.10
CA SER A 87 7.81 0.77 5.79
C SER A 87 6.98 1.61 4.83
N LEU A 88 5.76 1.95 5.24
CA LEU A 88 4.93 2.99 4.65
C LEU A 88 5.74 4.28 4.46
N SER A 89 5.55 4.96 3.34
CA SER A 89 6.28 6.19 3.01
C SER A 89 6.39 7.17 4.18
N SER A 90 7.61 7.65 4.41
CA SER A 90 7.94 8.69 5.41
C SER A 90 7.24 10.04 5.14
N GLU A 91 6.77 10.26 3.92
CA GLU A 91 6.01 11.46 3.53
C GLU A 91 4.51 11.38 3.89
N ILE A 92 4.03 10.16 4.22
CA ILE A 92 2.62 9.89 4.55
C ILE A 92 2.42 9.69 6.04
N SER A 93 3.42 9.10 6.72
CA SER A 93 3.35 8.73 8.13
C SER A 93 4.69 8.89 8.82
N SER A 94 4.67 9.10 10.14
CA SER A 94 5.87 9.04 10.99
C SER A 94 6.36 7.60 11.24
N SER A 95 5.65 6.58 10.76
CA SER A 95 5.97 5.18 11.02
C SER A 95 7.39 4.82 10.57
N CYS A 96 7.76 5.19 9.35
CA CYS A 96 9.10 4.94 8.81
C CYS A 96 10.22 5.55 9.66
N SER A 97 10.09 6.81 10.06
CA SER A 97 11.09 7.47 10.92
C SER A 97 11.17 6.83 12.31
N ASN A 98 10.04 6.36 12.85
CA ASN A 98 10.02 5.61 14.11
C ASN A 98 10.70 4.24 13.97
N ALA A 99 10.44 3.52 12.87
CA ALA A 99 11.11 2.25 12.57
C ALA A 99 12.63 2.43 12.40
N GLN A 100 13.06 3.45 11.65
CA GLN A 100 14.48 3.76 11.48
C GLN A 100 15.16 4.06 12.82
N LYS A 101 14.51 4.85 13.67
CA LYS A 101 15.02 5.15 15.01
C LYS A 101 15.10 3.90 15.88
N ALA A 102 14.09 3.04 15.85
CA ALA A 102 14.10 1.77 16.57
C ALA A 102 15.24 0.86 16.10
N ALA A 103 15.45 0.77 14.79
CA ALA A 103 16.49 -0.05 14.16
C ALA A 103 17.91 0.32 14.60
N THR A 104 18.18 1.56 15.04
CA THR A 104 19.50 1.96 15.57
C THR A 104 19.95 1.20 16.82
N LYS A 105 19.06 0.40 17.41
CA LYS A 105 19.36 -0.46 18.58
C LYS A 105 19.73 -1.89 18.22
N PHE A 106 19.79 -2.20 16.91
CA PHE A 106 20.05 -3.54 16.38
C PHE A 106 21.11 -3.45 15.27
N ASP A 107 22.03 -4.39 15.24
CA ASP A 107 23.08 -4.44 14.21
C ASP A 107 22.58 -5.13 12.91
N ASN A 108 21.44 -5.83 13.00
CA ASN A 108 20.93 -6.71 11.95
C ASN A 108 19.47 -6.40 11.54
N VAL A 109 19.01 -5.18 11.79
CA VAL A 109 17.70 -4.67 11.36
C VAL A 109 17.88 -3.56 10.34
N TYR A 110 17.31 -3.75 9.17
CA TYR A 110 17.36 -2.83 8.03
C TYR A 110 15.97 -2.27 7.78
N VAL A 111 15.84 -0.95 7.63
CA VAL A 111 14.56 -0.30 7.35
C VAL A 111 14.62 0.40 6.02
N ILE A 112 13.72 0.05 5.12
CA ILE A 112 13.54 0.65 3.80
C ILE A 112 12.31 1.54 3.82
N ASP A 113 12.45 2.79 3.41
CA ASP A 113 11.31 3.67 3.11
C ASP A 113 10.79 3.33 1.72
N SER A 114 9.63 2.71 1.63
CA SER A 114 9.05 2.27 0.35
C SER A 114 8.70 3.42 -0.59
N LYS A 115 8.62 4.64 -0.09
CA LYS A 115 8.04 5.78 -0.85
C LYS A 115 6.67 5.46 -1.47
N SER A 116 5.97 4.49 -0.92
CA SER A 116 4.70 3.98 -1.41
C SER A 116 3.72 3.71 -0.28
N LEU A 117 2.58 3.16 -0.62
CA LEU A 117 1.52 2.73 0.28
C LEU A 117 0.82 1.48 -0.28
N SER A 118 0.05 0.81 0.55
CA SER A 118 -0.81 -0.31 0.16
C SER A 118 -0.01 -1.40 -0.60
N THR A 119 -0.55 -1.96 -1.64
CA THR A 119 0.13 -3.01 -2.41
C THR A 119 1.34 -2.50 -3.22
N GLY A 120 1.63 -1.21 -3.24
CA GLY A 120 2.93 -0.71 -3.66
C GLY A 120 4.05 -1.19 -2.73
N ILE A 121 3.82 -1.16 -1.40
CA ILE A 121 4.72 -1.78 -0.41
C ILE A 121 4.78 -3.30 -0.63
N ALA A 122 3.63 -3.93 -0.90
CA ALA A 122 3.56 -5.37 -1.11
C ALA A 122 4.42 -5.86 -2.28
N LEU A 123 4.51 -5.10 -3.38
CA LEU A 123 5.39 -5.41 -4.51
C LEU A 123 6.86 -5.51 -4.07
N GLU A 124 7.32 -4.55 -3.27
CA GLU A 124 8.68 -4.51 -2.74
C GLU A 124 8.94 -5.64 -1.72
N VAL A 125 7.95 -5.89 -0.85
CA VAL A 125 7.99 -6.96 0.16
C VAL A 125 8.09 -8.33 -0.48
N ILE A 126 7.26 -8.61 -1.50
CA ILE A 126 7.30 -9.86 -2.25
C ILE A 126 8.64 -10.03 -2.96
N TYR A 127 9.16 -8.96 -3.55
CA TYR A 127 10.47 -8.99 -4.19
C TYR A 127 11.58 -9.28 -3.19
N ALA A 128 11.60 -8.60 -2.03
CA ALA A 128 12.55 -8.87 -0.95
C ALA A 128 12.49 -10.33 -0.46
N ALA A 129 11.27 -10.87 -0.27
CA ALA A 129 11.07 -12.25 0.16
C ALA A 129 11.61 -13.26 -0.86
N LYS A 130 11.43 -13.00 -2.16
CA LYS A 130 12.01 -13.83 -3.22
C LYS A 130 13.55 -13.80 -3.20
N LEU A 131 14.15 -12.63 -3.00
CA LEU A 131 15.60 -12.47 -2.91
C LEU A 131 16.17 -13.18 -1.67
N ALA A 132 15.50 -13.08 -0.52
CA ALA A 132 15.87 -13.78 0.71
C ALA A 132 15.84 -15.31 0.51
N ARG A 133 14.82 -15.84 -0.17
CA ARG A 133 14.74 -17.27 -0.53
C ARG A 133 15.81 -17.73 -1.52
N LYS A 134 16.32 -16.82 -2.38
CA LYS A 134 17.47 -17.07 -3.26
C LYS A 134 18.80 -17.05 -2.49
N GLY A 135 18.81 -16.73 -1.20
CA GLY A 135 19.98 -16.75 -0.33
C GLY A 135 20.87 -15.52 -0.41
N LEU A 136 20.37 -14.39 -0.90
CA LEU A 136 21.11 -13.13 -0.92
C LEU A 136 21.33 -12.61 0.51
N LYS A 137 22.40 -11.80 0.70
CA LYS A 137 22.66 -11.14 1.98
C LYS A 137 21.71 -9.96 2.20
N PRO A 138 21.47 -9.55 3.46
CA PRO A 138 20.58 -8.44 3.75
C PRO A 138 20.90 -7.15 2.99
N GLU A 139 22.20 -6.78 2.92
CA GLU A 139 22.65 -5.57 2.24
C GLU A 139 22.36 -5.61 0.73
N GLU A 140 22.54 -6.78 0.09
CA GLU A 140 22.23 -6.99 -1.33
C GLU A 140 20.72 -6.89 -1.59
N ILE A 141 19.90 -7.39 -0.67
CA ILE A 141 18.44 -7.29 -0.76
C ILE A 141 18.01 -5.82 -0.64
N VAL A 142 18.55 -5.11 0.38
CA VAL A 142 18.26 -3.69 0.59
C VAL A 142 18.61 -2.87 -0.65
N GLU A 143 19.79 -3.09 -1.24
CA GLU A 143 20.24 -2.41 -2.46
C GLU A 143 19.28 -2.68 -3.62
N LYS A 144 18.96 -3.96 -3.89
CA LYS A 144 18.10 -4.36 -5.00
C LYS A 144 16.66 -3.87 -4.87
N VAL A 145 16.08 -3.91 -3.65
CA VAL A 145 14.75 -3.38 -3.39
C VAL A 145 14.75 -1.87 -3.56
N SER A 146 15.72 -1.17 -2.95
CA SER A 146 15.82 0.29 -3.04
C SER A 146 15.97 0.79 -4.48
N ALA A 147 16.66 0.05 -5.33
CA ALA A 147 16.82 0.38 -6.74
C ALA A 147 15.48 0.34 -7.53
N ARG A 148 14.49 -0.44 -7.07
CA ARG A 148 13.19 -0.56 -7.72
C ARG A 148 12.13 0.42 -7.20
N ILE A 149 12.32 1.04 -6.03
CA ILE A 149 11.38 1.98 -5.42
C ILE A 149 10.93 3.10 -6.39
N PRO A 150 11.82 3.76 -7.16
CA PRO A 150 11.39 4.82 -8.08
C PRO A 150 10.48 4.36 -9.22
N TYR A 151 10.41 3.07 -9.44
CA TYR A 151 9.64 2.46 -10.53
C TYR A 151 8.31 1.86 -10.05
N VAL A 152 8.01 1.90 -8.76
CA VAL A 152 6.71 1.44 -8.25
C VAL A 152 5.63 2.40 -8.73
N GLN A 153 4.81 1.92 -9.67
CA GLN A 153 3.61 2.63 -10.10
C GLN A 153 2.52 2.36 -9.05
N ALA A 154 2.18 3.39 -8.28
CA ALA A 154 1.09 3.38 -7.32
C ALA A 154 0.16 4.55 -7.60
N SER A 155 -1.07 4.23 -7.97
CA SER A 155 -2.13 5.22 -8.15
C SER A 155 -3.49 4.56 -7.94
N PHE A 156 -4.50 5.37 -7.69
CA PHE A 156 -5.86 4.89 -7.48
C PHE A 156 -6.89 5.97 -7.80
N VAL A 157 -8.12 5.56 -8.09
CA VAL A 157 -9.27 6.46 -8.27
C VAL A 157 -10.15 6.41 -7.03
N ILE A 158 -10.56 7.57 -6.54
CA ILE A 158 -11.44 7.72 -5.39
C ILE A 158 -12.84 8.19 -5.80
N GLN A 159 -13.84 7.77 -5.03
CA GLN A 159 -15.23 8.18 -5.25
C GLN A 159 -15.59 9.46 -4.51
N THR A 160 -14.92 9.73 -3.39
CA THR A 160 -15.10 10.93 -2.56
C THR A 160 -13.76 11.42 -2.06
N LEU A 161 -13.61 12.73 -2.02
CA LEU A 161 -12.40 13.39 -1.51
C LEU A 161 -12.42 13.60 0.01
N GLU A 162 -13.56 13.37 0.65
CA GLU A 162 -13.76 13.71 2.06
C GLU A 162 -12.73 13.02 2.97
N TYR A 163 -12.52 11.72 2.77
CA TYR A 163 -11.59 10.92 3.59
C TYR A 163 -10.14 11.41 3.45
N LEU A 164 -9.65 11.58 2.24
CA LEU A 164 -8.30 12.09 1.99
C LEU A 164 -8.11 13.55 2.43
N HIS A 165 -9.12 14.39 2.21
CA HIS A 165 -9.07 15.81 2.58
C HIS A 165 -9.00 15.96 4.12
N LYS A 166 -9.93 15.35 4.85
CA LYS A 166 -9.93 15.36 6.32
C LYS A 166 -8.74 14.63 6.91
N GLY A 167 -8.27 13.58 6.24
CA GLY A 167 -7.07 12.82 6.62
C GLY A 167 -5.77 13.61 6.46
N GLY A 168 -5.73 14.63 5.62
CA GLY A 168 -4.57 15.51 5.42
C GLY A 168 -3.35 14.85 4.76
N ARG A 169 -3.47 13.67 4.12
CA ARG A 169 -2.37 12.92 3.52
C ARG A 169 -2.17 13.17 2.02
N CYS A 170 -3.03 13.96 1.40
CA CYS A 170 -2.88 14.32 -0.02
C CYS A 170 -2.82 15.84 -0.18
N SER A 171 -1.67 16.32 -0.61
CA SER A 171 -1.46 17.75 -0.87
C SER A 171 -2.18 18.19 -2.16
N GLY A 172 -2.63 19.44 -2.21
CA GLY A 172 -3.21 20.01 -3.43
C GLY A 172 -4.68 19.68 -3.70
N LEU A 173 -5.37 18.90 -2.83
CA LEU A 173 -6.81 18.63 -2.97
C LEU A 173 -7.66 19.90 -2.97
N THR A 174 -7.26 20.91 -2.22
CA THR A 174 -7.94 22.22 -2.18
C THR A 174 -7.98 22.92 -3.54
N ARG A 175 -7.03 22.61 -4.45
CA ARG A 175 -6.99 23.16 -5.82
C ARG A 175 -8.09 22.60 -6.72
N LEU A 176 -8.77 21.51 -6.32
CA LEU A 176 -9.86 20.94 -7.10
C LEU A 176 -11.16 21.74 -7.02
N GLY A 177 -11.28 22.64 -6.02
CA GLY A 177 -12.39 23.62 -5.90
C GLY A 177 -13.77 22.95 -5.86
N ALA A 178 -14.80 23.69 -6.30
CA ALA A 178 -16.20 23.24 -6.29
C ALA A 178 -16.51 22.07 -7.26
N ALA A 179 -15.64 21.76 -8.22
CA ALA A 179 -15.79 20.61 -9.13
C ALA A 179 -15.71 19.26 -8.41
N ILE A 180 -15.31 19.25 -7.18
CA ILE A 180 -15.08 18.09 -6.30
C ILE A 180 -16.25 17.09 -6.25
N LEU A 181 -17.49 17.56 -6.36
CA LEU A 181 -18.70 16.73 -6.22
C LEU A 181 -19.02 15.87 -7.46
N ARG A 182 -18.44 16.18 -8.62
CA ARG A 182 -18.77 15.53 -9.91
C ARG A 182 -17.63 14.75 -10.52
N ILE A 183 -16.41 14.92 -10.03
CA ILE A 183 -15.22 14.28 -10.54
C ILE A 183 -14.85 13.03 -9.71
N LYS A 184 -14.19 12.10 -10.38
CA LYS A 184 -13.51 10.95 -9.77
C LYS A 184 -12.02 11.13 -10.03
N PRO A 185 -11.28 11.75 -9.10
CA PRO A 185 -9.89 12.04 -9.34
C PRO A 185 -9.02 10.79 -9.17
N GLN A 186 -8.03 10.68 -10.03
CA GLN A 186 -6.87 9.84 -9.76
C GLN A 186 -6.04 10.50 -8.66
N ILE A 187 -5.51 9.67 -7.79
CA ILE A 187 -4.46 10.05 -6.84
C ILE A 187 -3.20 9.31 -7.25
N LEU A 188 -2.14 10.06 -7.45
CA LEU A 188 -0.80 9.55 -7.78
C LEU A 188 0.05 9.51 -6.52
N VAL A 189 0.86 8.47 -6.38
CA VAL A 189 1.95 8.40 -5.40
C VAL A 189 3.26 8.59 -6.14
N SER A 190 3.96 9.66 -5.86
CA SER A 190 5.26 9.97 -6.46
C SER A 190 6.20 10.52 -5.40
N ASP A 191 7.42 10.01 -5.35
CA ASP A 191 8.42 10.35 -4.33
C ASP A 191 7.86 10.26 -2.90
N GLY A 192 6.99 9.29 -2.67
CA GLY A 192 6.35 9.04 -1.38
C GLY A 192 5.15 9.93 -1.06
N LYS A 193 4.79 10.88 -1.92
CA LYS A 193 3.70 11.85 -1.68
C LYS A 193 2.48 11.55 -2.51
N MET A 194 1.30 11.80 -1.93
CA MET A 194 0.05 11.73 -2.67
C MET A 194 -0.30 13.09 -3.28
N SER A 195 -0.69 13.08 -4.55
CA SER A 195 -1.15 14.27 -5.27
C SER A 195 -2.28 13.94 -6.24
N PRO A 196 -3.20 14.89 -6.55
CA PRO A 196 -4.22 14.69 -7.57
C PRO A 196 -3.60 14.56 -8.96
N GLY A 197 -4.04 13.55 -9.70
CA GLY A 197 -3.72 13.33 -11.11
C GLY A 197 -4.86 13.71 -12.04
N LYS A 198 -5.14 12.84 -13.02
CA LYS A 198 -6.24 13.01 -13.98
C LYS A 198 -7.61 13.04 -13.30
N LYS A 199 -8.58 13.65 -13.96
CA LYS A 199 -9.96 13.76 -13.49
C LYS A 199 -10.86 12.97 -14.41
N TYR A 200 -11.62 12.03 -13.86
CA TYR A 200 -12.56 11.21 -14.62
C TYR A 200 -14.00 11.60 -14.31
N PHE A 201 -14.88 11.30 -15.25
CA PHE A 201 -16.31 11.57 -15.19
C PHE A 201 -17.09 10.36 -15.68
N GLY A 202 -18.30 10.19 -15.21
CA GLY A 202 -19.18 9.14 -15.69
C GLY A 202 -19.46 8.03 -14.68
N ARG A 203 -19.92 6.88 -15.20
CA ARG A 203 -20.22 5.70 -14.39
C ARG A 203 -18.94 5.05 -13.88
N LYS A 204 -19.01 4.37 -12.73
CA LYS A 204 -17.87 3.82 -12.03
C LYS A 204 -17.00 2.91 -12.91
N SER A 205 -17.59 1.96 -13.63
CA SER A 205 -16.86 1.04 -14.50
C SER A 205 -16.17 1.76 -15.67
N GLN A 206 -16.83 2.76 -16.27
CA GLN A 206 -16.22 3.60 -17.32
C GLN A 206 -15.02 4.41 -16.80
N VAL A 207 -15.13 4.92 -15.58
CA VAL A 207 -14.02 5.62 -14.92
C VAL A 207 -12.84 4.70 -14.70
N ILE A 208 -13.07 3.45 -14.25
CA ILE A 208 -12.00 2.47 -14.06
C ILE A 208 -11.40 2.07 -15.42
N ASN A 209 -12.21 1.91 -16.46
CA ASN A 209 -11.71 1.64 -17.81
C ASN A 209 -10.72 2.72 -18.26
N SER A 210 -11.16 3.99 -18.26
CA SER A 210 -10.30 5.10 -18.69
C SER A 210 -9.07 5.29 -17.79
N TYR A 211 -9.20 5.04 -16.48
CA TYR A 211 -8.09 5.06 -15.55
C TYR A 211 -7.03 4.00 -15.88
N CYS A 212 -7.46 2.76 -16.13
CA CYS A 212 -6.55 1.67 -16.47
C CYS A 212 -5.84 1.92 -17.81
N GLU A 213 -6.58 2.40 -18.83
CA GLU A 213 -6.00 2.79 -20.12
C GLU A 213 -4.90 3.84 -19.94
N ASP A 214 -5.22 4.93 -19.24
CA ASP A 214 -4.28 6.02 -18.99
C ASP A 214 -3.03 5.59 -18.22
N VAL A 215 -3.18 4.75 -17.19
CA VAL A 215 -2.05 4.26 -16.38
C VAL A 215 -1.16 3.33 -17.20
N LEU A 216 -1.74 2.40 -17.95
CA LEU A 216 -0.98 1.45 -18.75
C LEU A 216 -0.34 2.08 -20.00
N GLU A 217 -0.86 3.19 -20.49
CA GLU A 217 -0.23 4.01 -21.53
C GLU A 217 0.95 4.82 -20.97
N GLN A 218 0.75 5.44 -19.79
CA GLN A 218 1.78 6.27 -19.13
C GLN A 218 2.97 5.43 -18.64
N PHE A 219 2.71 4.24 -18.12
CA PHE A 219 3.70 3.31 -17.58
C PHE A 219 3.83 2.08 -18.50
N ASP A 220 4.53 2.27 -19.60
CA ASP A 220 4.52 1.37 -20.75
C ASP A 220 5.60 0.27 -20.72
N ASN A 221 6.46 0.26 -19.69
CA ASN A 221 7.53 -0.72 -19.51
C ASN A 221 7.41 -1.53 -18.20
N PRO A 222 6.26 -2.18 -17.92
CA PRO A 222 6.05 -2.88 -16.67
C PRO A 222 6.84 -4.19 -16.58
N ASP A 223 7.24 -4.53 -15.35
CA ASP A 223 7.53 -5.91 -14.96
C ASP A 223 6.21 -6.70 -14.99
N LEU A 224 6.06 -7.55 -15.98
CA LEU A 224 4.83 -8.32 -16.20
C LEU A 224 4.66 -9.52 -15.26
N SER A 225 5.54 -9.70 -14.27
CA SER A 225 5.46 -10.83 -13.35
C SER A 225 4.27 -10.73 -12.40
N VAL A 226 4.03 -9.55 -11.81
CA VAL A 226 3.00 -9.33 -10.79
C VAL A 226 2.36 -7.95 -10.92
N ALA A 227 1.04 -7.91 -10.81
CA ALA A 227 0.27 -6.68 -10.60
C ALA A 227 -0.78 -6.90 -9.52
N PHE A 228 -1.21 -5.81 -8.90
CA PHE A 228 -2.31 -5.79 -7.93
C PHE A 228 -3.48 -4.96 -8.43
N VAL A 229 -4.68 -5.44 -8.14
CA VAL A 229 -5.92 -4.66 -8.12
C VAL A 229 -6.33 -4.54 -6.65
N THR A 230 -6.14 -3.35 -6.08
CA THR A 230 -6.43 -3.12 -4.66
C THR A 230 -7.60 -2.16 -4.52
N HIS A 231 -8.54 -2.49 -3.62
CA HIS A 231 -9.76 -1.70 -3.51
C HIS A 231 -10.38 -1.68 -2.11
N THR A 232 -11.21 -0.66 -1.85
CA THR A 232 -12.03 -0.52 -0.65
C THR A 232 -13.48 -0.81 -1.00
N LEU A 233 -13.87 -2.08 -1.04
CA LEU A 233 -15.21 -2.56 -1.41
C LEU A 233 -15.71 -2.01 -2.78
N ALA A 234 -14.85 -2.01 -3.80
CA ALA A 234 -15.25 -1.74 -5.17
C ALA A 234 -16.27 -2.79 -5.66
N THR A 235 -17.10 -2.42 -6.63
CA THR A 235 -18.06 -3.38 -7.21
C THR A 235 -17.33 -4.46 -8.01
N PRO A 236 -17.88 -5.68 -8.11
CA PRO A 236 -17.29 -6.74 -8.93
C PRO A 236 -17.04 -6.31 -10.38
N GLU A 237 -17.91 -5.47 -10.95
CA GLU A 237 -17.76 -4.92 -12.29
C GLU A 237 -16.49 -4.03 -12.41
N MET A 238 -16.24 -3.16 -11.42
CA MET A 238 -15.03 -2.32 -11.40
C MET A 238 -13.76 -3.17 -11.35
N VAL A 239 -13.76 -4.19 -10.48
CA VAL A 239 -12.63 -5.11 -10.33
C VAL A 239 -12.38 -5.90 -11.60
N ALA A 240 -13.45 -6.45 -12.21
CA ALA A 240 -13.34 -7.21 -13.45
C ALA A 240 -12.72 -6.38 -14.60
N VAL A 241 -13.14 -5.12 -14.76
CA VAL A 241 -12.56 -4.21 -15.76
C VAL A 241 -11.05 -4.02 -15.52
N ALA A 242 -10.62 -3.76 -14.28
CA ALA A 242 -9.22 -3.58 -13.97
C ALA A 242 -8.39 -4.84 -14.24
N ILE A 243 -8.90 -6.01 -13.83
CA ILE A 243 -8.24 -7.32 -14.09
C ILE A 243 -8.13 -7.58 -15.58
N GLU A 244 -9.15 -7.27 -16.38
CA GLU A 244 -9.14 -7.45 -17.83
C GLU A 244 -8.04 -6.61 -18.50
N HIS A 245 -7.90 -5.34 -18.14
CA HIS A 245 -6.83 -4.48 -18.64
C HIS A 245 -5.44 -5.03 -18.32
N LEU A 246 -5.21 -5.49 -17.09
CA LEU A 246 -3.94 -6.08 -16.68
C LEU A 246 -3.64 -7.40 -17.43
N LYS A 247 -4.67 -8.25 -17.63
CA LYS A 247 -4.54 -9.47 -18.45
C LYS A 247 -4.17 -9.15 -19.89
N ASN A 248 -4.87 -8.19 -20.50
CA ASN A 248 -4.63 -7.77 -21.87
C ASN A 248 -3.23 -7.14 -22.06
N ARG A 249 -2.68 -6.49 -21.00
CA ARG A 249 -1.30 -6.01 -20.97
C ARG A 249 -0.27 -7.14 -20.89
N GLY A 250 -0.66 -8.32 -20.44
CA GLY A 250 0.18 -9.52 -20.38
C GLY A 250 0.75 -9.83 -18.99
N PHE A 251 0.21 -9.27 -17.91
CA PHE A 251 0.64 -9.63 -16.56
C PHE A 251 0.37 -11.10 -16.26
N LYS A 252 1.40 -11.80 -15.76
CA LYS A 252 1.36 -13.25 -15.49
C LYS A 252 0.58 -13.57 -14.23
N THR A 253 0.74 -12.75 -13.19
CA THR A 253 0.05 -12.91 -11.92
C THR A 253 -0.65 -11.61 -11.56
N ILE A 254 -1.95 -11.68 -11.34
CA ILE A 254 -2.76 -10.53 -10.93
C ILE A 254 -3.44 -10.91 -9.62
N TYR A 255 -3.11 -10.19 -8.56
CA TYR A 255 -3.74 -10.35 -7.26
C TYR A 255 -4.82 -9.30 -7.06
N GLU A 256 -6.02 -9.73 -6.67
CA GLU A 256 -7.04 -8.86 -6.12
C GLU A 256 -6.88 -8.83 -4.60
N THR A 257 -6.80 -7.62 -4.02
CA THR A 257 -6.73 -7.43 -2.57
C THR A 257 -7.70 -6.37 -2.09
N LYS A 258 -8.17 -6.54 -0.86
CA LYS A 258 -8.96 -5.53 -0.16
C LYS A 258 -8.03 -4.72 0.73
N ALA A 259 -8.13 -3.41 0.64
CA ALA A 259 -7.39 -2.52 1.52
C ALA A 259 -7.79 -2.74 2.99
N GLY A 260 -6.82 -2.72 3.88
CA GLY A 260 -7.02 -2.81 5.33
C GLY A 260 -7.73 -1.59 5.90
N ALA A 261 -8.02 -1.63 7.20
CA ALA A 261 -8.78 -0.58 7.86
C ALA A 261 -8.04 0.77 7.86
N THR A 262 -6.71 0.76 7.97
CA THR A 262 -5.89 1.99 7.92
C THR A 262 -6.02 2.69 6.56
N ILE A 263 -5.80 1.98 5.46
CA ILE A 263 -5.91 2.54 4.11
C ILE A 263 -7.35 2.96 3.82
N THR A 264 -8.33 2.13 4.18
CA THR A 264 -9.76 2.45 4.02
C THR A 264 -10.17 3.73 4.75
N SER A 265 -9.64 3.96 5.97
CA SER A 265 -9.90 5.16 6.77
C SER A 265 -9.49 6.47 6.08
N HIS A 266 -8.55 6.41 5.16
CA HIS A 266 -8.05 7.57 4.41
C HIS A 266 -8.55 7.65 2.97
N CYS A 267 -8.88 6.51 2.35
CA CYS A 267 -9.27 6.47 0.93
C CYS A 267 -10.78 6.51 0.71
N GLY A 268 -11.57 6.04 1.67
CA GLY A 268 -13.03 5.97 1.57
C GLY A 268 -13.54 4.85 0.67
N PRO A 269 -14.87 4.73 0.50
CA PRO A 269 -15.49 3.61 -0.17
C PRO A 269 -15.25 3.60 -1.69
N MET A 270 -15.23 2.40 -2.26
CA MET A 270 -15.12 2.15 -3.70
C MET A 270 -13.88 2.79 -4.34
N THR A 271 -12.83 3.03 -3.58
CA THR A 271 -11.50 3.32 -4.11
C THR A 271 -10.95 2.08 -4.80
N LEU A 272 -10.33 2.25 -5.95
CA LEU A 272 -9.66 1.18 -6.67
C LEU A 272 -8.39 1.69 -7.33
N GLY A 273 -7.30 0.93 -7.20
CA GLY A 273 -6.02 1.15 -7.85
C GLY A 273 -5.49 -0.09 -8.54
N ILE A 274 -4.70 0.11 -9.60
CA ILE A 274 -3.81 -0.91 -10.15
C ILE A 274 -2.38 -0.54 -9.79
N LEU A 275 -1.59 -1.50 -9.31
CA LEU A 275 -0.23 -1.26 -8.83
C LEU A 275 0.72 -2.32 -9.40
N PHE A 276 1.86 -1.88 -9.89
CA PHE A 276 2.89 -2.75 -10.47
C PHE A 276 4.25 -2.02 -10.49
N ILE A 277 5.33 -2.72 -10.83
CA ILE A 277 6.65 -2.09 -10.99
C ILE A 277 6.90 -1.85 -12.48
N ASN A 278 7.36 -0.65 -12.85
CA ASN A 278 7.54 -0.19 -14.23
C ASN A 278 9.02 -0.01 -14.59
N ASP A 279 9.83 -1.03 -14.34
CA ASP A 279 11.28 -1.01 -14.63
C ASP A 279 11.71 -1.95 -15.76
N GLY A 280 10.76 -2.64 -16.37
CA GLY A 280 11.01 -3.57 -17.48
C GLY A 280 11.81 -4.81 -17.09
N LEU A 281 12.05 -5.05 -15.77
CA LEU A 281 12.73 -6.25 -15.35
C LEU A 281 11.89 -7.47 -15.74
N LYS A 282 12.55 -8.43 -16.38
CA LYS A 282 12.00 -9.77 -16.57
C LYS A 282 12.59 -10.63 -15.47
N GLU A 283 11.79 -10.92 -14.44
CA GLU A 283 12.19 -11.96 -13.49
C GLU A 283 12.30 -13.30 -14.26
N GLU A 284 13.51 -13.85 -14.28
CA GLU A 284 13.80 -15.20 -14.77
C GLU A 284 13.24 -16.26 -13.83
#